data_0a21d7697841e519087f41a4674cc2f4
#
_entry.id   0a21d7697841e519087f41a4674cc2f4
#
_cell.length_a   1.000
_cell.length_b   1.000
_cell.length_c   1.000
_cell.angle_alpha   90.00
_cell.angle_beta   90.00
_cell.angle_gamma   90.00
#
_symmetry.space_group_name_H-M   'P 1'
#
loop_
_entity.id
_entity.type
_entity.pdbx_description
1 polymer ?
#
loop_
_entity_poly.entity_id
_entity_poly.type
_entity_poly.pdbx_seq_one_letter_code
_entity_poly.pdbx_strand_id
1 'polypeptide(L)'
;KDSLYGQTKTYTNKAYQVDFGNGYETKEVTNTLVSPEPKKQNLNKDKVDINGKPMLVGSQNHYTLSWDLDQYRGIKADNSQIAQGFYFVDDYPEEALLPDEAAIQFVTSDGKTVSGIMVKAYSRLSEAPKSLQEALSKQKIQPKGAFQVFMPEDPQVFFESYVTKGENITIVTPMTVLETMLNSGKSYENVAYQVDFGQAYETNTVTNFVPKVTPHKSNTNQEGILIDGKTVLPNTVNYYKIVLDYSQYKDMVVTDDVLAKGFYMVDDYPEEALTLNPDGIQVLDKDGNRVSGISVSTYASLSEAPKVVQDAMVKRQFTPKGAIQVLSSDDSKAFYDTYVKTGQTLVVTLPMTVKNELTKTGGQYENTAYQIDFGLAYVTETVVNNVPKLDPQKDVVIDLSHKDDSLDGKEVALHQTFNYRLVGALIPSNRATDLFEYGFEDNYDEKHDEYNGVYRSYLMTDVILKDGSVLKEGTEVT
;
A
#
# COMPACT_ATOMS: atom_id res chain seq x y z
N LYS A 1 -38.32 -20.69 -27.85
CA LYS A 1 -37.98 -19.44 -28.56
C LYS A 1 -36.95 -18.70 -27.70
N ASP A 2 -35.90 -18.21 -28.30
CA ASP A 2 -34.81 -17.49 -27.62
C ASP A 2 -35.31 -16.22 -26.87
N SER A 3 -36.45 -15.67 -27.29
CA SER A 3 -37.11 -14.55 -26.62
C SER A 3 -37.64 -14.85 -25.20
N LEU A 4 -37.59 -16.11 -24.79
CA LEU A 4 -38.00 -16.57 -23.45
C LEU A 4 -36.82 -16.92 -22.55
N TYR A 5 -35.61 -16.73 -23.01
CA TYR A 5 -34.40 -16.91 -22.21
C TYR A 5 -34.43 -16.03 -20.94
N GLY A 6 -34.04 -16.59 -19.81
CA GLY A 6 -34.06 -15.89 -18.53
C GLY A 6 -35.44 -15.65 -17.92
N GLN A 7 -36.48 -16.32 -18.43
CA GLN A 7 -37.84 -16.17 -17.92
C GLN A 7 -38.42 -17.51 -17.46
N THR A 8 -38.87 -17.59 -16.24
CA THR A 8 -39.75 -18.67 -15.77
C THR A 8 -41.17 -18.37 -16.24
N LYS A 9 -41.72 -19.21 -17.14
CA LYS A 9 -43.02 -18.96 -17.74
C LYS A 9 -43.77 -20.25 -18.01
N THR A 10 -45.02 -20.29 -17.55
CA THR A 10 -45.96 -21.36 -17.89
C THR A 10 -46.67 -21.04 -19.18
N TYR A 11 -46.80 -22.03 -20.04
CA TYR A 11 -47.56 -21.94 -21.30
C TYR A 11 -48.44 -23.18 -21.47
N THR A 12 -49.55 -22.98 -22.14
CA THR A 12 -50.55 -24.00 -22.40
C THR A 12 -50.71 -24.26 -23.89
N ASN A 13 -51.07 -25.48 -24.23
CA ASN A 13 -51.41 -25.87 -25.60
C ASN A 13 -52.72 -26.66 -25.62
N LYS A 14 -53.56 -26.33 -26.58
CA LYS A 14 -54.85 -26.96 -26.81
C LYS A 14 -55.01 -27.27 -28.29
N ALA A 15 -55.58 -28.42 -28.62
CA ALA A 15 -55.86 -28.80 -30.00
C ALA A 15 -57.36 -29.08 -30.19
N TYR A 16 -57.74 -29.16 -31.41
CA TYR A 16 -59.12 -29.41 -31.81
C TYR A 16 -59.14 -30.52 -32.87
N GLN A 17 -59.98 -31.50 -32.67
CA GLN A 17 -60.37 -32.44 -33.74
C GLN A 17 -61.55 -31.84 -34.48
N VAL A 18 -61.50 -31.83 -35.81
CA VAL A 18 -62.61 -31.36 -36.64
C VAL A 18 -63.11 -32.50 -37.52
N ASP A 19 -64.34 -32.99 -37.24
CA ASP A 19 -64.97 -34.05 -37.99
C ASP A 19 -66.39 -33.60 -38.41
N PHE A 20 -66.77 -33.87 -39.66
CA PHE A 20 -68.09 -33.53 -40.21
C PHE A 20 -68.54 -32.07 -40.00
N GLY A 21 -67.56 -31.16 -39.94
CA GLY A 21 -67.79 -29.70 -39.72
C GLY A 21 -67.96 -29.29 -38.28
N ASN A 22 -67.88 -30.23 -37.30
CA ASN A 22 -67.91 -29.92 -35.88
C ASN A 22 -66.50 -29.99 -35.26
N GLY A 23 -66.21 -29.05 -34.38
CA GLY A 23 -64.97 -28.96 -33.60
C GLY A 23 -65.10 -29.59 -32.21
N TYR A 24 -64.17 -30.49 -31.86
CA TYR A 24 -64.09 -31.08 -30.54
C TYR A 24 -62.78 -30.69 -29.88
N GLU A 25 -62.86 -30.12 -28.67
CA GLU A 25 -61.66 -29.68 -27.93
C GLU A 25 -60.92 -30.86 -27.29
N THR A 26 -59.59 -30.82 -27.35
CA THR A 26 -58.78 -31.72 -26.54
C THR A 26 -58.66 -31.15 -25.13
N LYS A 27 -58.18 -32.00 -24.20
CA LYS A 27 -57.70 -31.55 -22.90
C LYS A 27 -56.53 -30.59 -23.12
N GLU A 28 -56.53 -29.52 -22.33
CA GLU A 28 -55.43 -28.59 -22.29
C GLU A 28 -54.19 -29.24 -21.60
N VAL A 29 -52.98 -29.04 -22.19
CA VAL A 29 -51.71 -29.44 -21.62
C VAL A 29 -50.87 -28.23 -21.27
N THR A 30 -50.14 -28.31 -20.17
CA THR A 30 -49.38 -27.17 -19.65
C THR A 30 -47.91 -27.59 -19.44
N ASN A 31 -46.99 -26.70 -19.80
CA ASN A 31 -45.57 -26.83 -19.48
C ASN A 31 -45.04 -25.54 -18.88
N THR A 32 -44.00 -25.65 -18.07
CA THR A 32 -43.29 -24.53 -17.50
C THR A 32 -41.86 -24.51 -18.01
N LEU A 33 -41.48 -23.36 -18.59
CA LEU A 33 -40.07 -23.06 -18.84
C LEU A 33 -39.46 -22.58 -17.54
N VAL A 34 -38.30 -23.09 -17.18
CA VAL A 34 -37.55 -22.74 -15.98
C VAL A 34 -36.31 -21.92 -16.31
N SER A 35 -35.89 -21.07 -15.40
CA SER A 35 -34.70 -20.25 -15.55
C SER A 35 -33.93 -20.27 -14.22
N PRO A 36 -32.81 -20.98 -14.15
CA PRO A 36 -31.91 -20.92 -13.00
C PRO A 36 -31.40 -19.51 -12.68
N GLU A 37 -31.20 -19.24 -11.42
CA GLU A 37 -30.65 -17.98 -10.89
C GLU A 37 -29.40 -18.25 -10.06
N PRO A 38 -28.28 -18.63 -10.70
CA PRO A 38 -27.04 -18.89 -9.97
C PRO A 38 -26.54 -17.64 -9.26
N LYS A 39 -25.91 -17.84 -8.10
CA LYS A 39 -25.38 -16.74 -7.28
C LYS A 39 -23.94 -16.95 -6.95
N LYS A 40 -23.23 -15.84 -6.78
CA LYS A 40 -21.85 -15.79 -6.34
C LYS A 40 -21.71 -14.92 -5.12
N GLN A 41 -20.98 -15.41 -4.11
CA GLN A 41 -20.60 -14.65 -2.92
C GLN A 41 -19.09 -14.68 -2.77
N ASN A 42 -18.53 -13.69 -2.12
CA ASN A 42 -17.14 -13.68 -1.72
C ASN A 42 -17.02 -13.59 -0.20
N LEU A 43 -16.53 -14.64 0.42
CA LEU A 43 -16.40 -14.76 1.87
C LEU A 43 -14.92 -14.91 2.25
N ASN A 44 -14.57 -14.59 3.50
CA ASN A 44 -13.30 -15.01 4.07
C ASN A 44 -13.40 -16.44 4.65
N LYS A 45 -12.29 -16.96 5.20
CA LYS A 45 -12.27 -18.30 5.84
C LYS A 45 -13.24 -18.45 7.01
N ASP A 46 -13.62 -17.34 7.66
CA ASP A 46 -14.57 -17.31 8.78
C ASP A 46 -16.02 -17.08 8.32
N LYS A 47 -16.27 -17.19 7.01
CA LYS A 47 -17.58 -17.03 6.35
C LYS A 47 -18.17 -15.61 6.47
N VAL A 48 -17.33 -14.60 6.69
CA VAL A 48 -17.74 -13.19 6.68
C VAL A 48 -17.70 -12.67 5.25
N ASP A 49 -18.73 -11.92 4.84
CA ASP A 49 -18.81 -11.30 3.52
C ASP A 49 -17.72 -10.20 3.34
N ILE A 50 -16.90 -10.39 2.32
CA ILE A 50 -15.82 -9.48 1.96
C ILE A 50 -16.00 -8.86 0.56
N ASN A 51 -17.17 -9.00 -0.05
CA ASN A 51 -17.47 -8.33 -1.31
C ASN A 51 -17.38 -6.80 -1.15
N GLY A 52 -16.70 -6.14 -2.09
CA GLY A 52 -16.45 -4.69 -2.06
C GLY A 52 -15.41 -4.23 -1.04
N LYS A 53 -14.77 -5.15 -0.31
CA LYS A 53 -13.78 -4.81 0.74
C LYS A 53 -12.35 -4.81 0.22
N PRO A 54 -11.44 -4.04 0.87
CA PRO A 54 -10.01 -4.13 0.59
C PRO A 54 -9.47 -5.52 0.96
N MET A 55 -8.53 -6.01 0.16
CA MET A 55 -7.89 -7.31 0.35
C MET A 55 -6.37 -7.15 0.37
N LEU A 56 -5.71 -7.85 1.29
CA LEU A 56 -4.25 -7.90 1.33
C LEU A 56 -3.73 -8.99 0.38
N VAL A 57 -2.55 -8.76 -0.20
CA VAL A 57 -1.85 -9.82 -0.92
C VAL A 57 -1.54 -11.00 0.00
N GLY A 58 -1.63 -12.21 -0.53
CA GLY A 58 -1.48 -13.46 0.24
C GLY A 58 -2.71 -13.84 1.08
N SER A 59 -3.76 -13.01 1.15
CA SER A 59 -5.03 -13.39 1.76
C SER A 59 -5.91 -14.18 0.79
N GLN A 60 -6.85 -14.97 1.33
CA GLN A 60 -7.74 -15.81 0.52
C GLN A 60 -9.15 -15.23 0.44
N ASN A 61 -9.67 -15.22 -0.78
CA ASN A 61 -11.08 -15.12 -1.10
C ASN A 61 -11.67 -16.54 -1.15
N HIS A 62 -12.76 -16.80 -0.45
CA HIS A 62 -13.51 -18.04 -0.53
C HIS A 62 -14.78 -17.78 -1.36
N TYR A 63 -14.66 -17.88 -2.68
CA TYR A 63 -15.81 -17.71 -3.56
C TYR A 63 -16.77 -18.88 -3.37
N THR A 64 -18.04 -18.53 -3.17
CA THR A 64 -19.13 -19.51 -3.03
C THR A 64 -20.06 -19.34 -4.21
N LEU A 65 -20.16 -20.40 -5.03
CA LEU A 65 -20.96 -20.45 -6.25
C LEU A 65 -22.16 -21.35 -6.00
N SER A 66 -23.37 -20.84 -6.21
CA SER A 66 -24.59 -21.61 -6.07
C SER A 66 -25.03 -22.16 -7.41
N TRP A 67 -24.87 -23.46 -7.63
CA TRP A 67 -25.43 -24.17 -8.77
C TRP A 67 -26.92 -24.40 -8.51
N ASP A 68 -27.75 -23.58 -9.13
CA ASP A 68 -29.21 -23.60 -8.95
C ASP A 68 -29.85 -24.72 -9.78
N LEU A 69 -30.18 -25.81 -9.14
CA LEU A 69 -30.82 -26.98 -9.74
C LEU A 69 -32.27 -27.19 -9.28
N ASP A 70 -32.77 -26.46 -8.31
CA ASP A 70 -34.12 -26.66 -7.74
C ASP A 70 -35.21 -26.36 -8.75
N GLN A 71 -34.96 -25.46 -9.70
CA GLN A 71 -35.83 -25.16 -10.84
C GLN A 71 -36.07 -26.37 -11.77
N TYR A 72 -35.16 -27.35 -11.76
CA TYR A 72 -35.25 -28.53 -12.60
C TYR A 72 -35.95 -29.73 -11.93
N ARG A 73 -36.45 -29.57 -10.72
CA ARG A 73 -37.12 -30.66 -9.97
C ARG A 73 -38.18 -31.34 -10.82
N GLY A 74 -37.99 -32.65 -11.05
CA GLY A 74 -38.92 -33.50 -11.87
C GLY A 74 -38.82 -33.29 -13.37
N ILE A 75 -37.82 -32.55 -13.88
CA ILE A 75 -37.60 -32.34 -15.30
C ILE A 75 -37.42 -33.66 -16.02
N LYS A 76 -37.93 -33.78 -17.26
CA LYS A 76 -37.69 -34.89 -18.19
C LYS A 76 -36.81 -34.38 -19.31
N ALA A 77 -35.71 -35.04 -19.57
CA ALA A 77 -34.80 -34.75 -20.65
C ALA A 77 -34.43 -36.07 -21.39
N ASP A 78 -34.19 -35.99 -22.68
CA ASP A 78 -33.65 -37.09 -23.44
C ASP A 78 -32.09 -37.08 -23.43
N ASN A 79 -31.48 -38.17 -23.91
CA ASN A 79 -30.03 -38.31 -23.92
C ASN A 79 -29.32 -37.20 -24.71
N SER A 80 -29.94 -36.65 -25.75
CA SER A 80 -29.35 -35.57 -26.54
C SER A 80 -29.32 -34.25 -25.78
N GLN A 81 -30.31 -33.99 -24.93
CA GLN A 81 -30.37 -32.81 -24.05
C GLN A 81 -29.36 -32.97 -22.91
N ILE A 82 -29.28 -34.17 -22.28
CA ILE A 82 -28.30 -34.44 -21.21
C ILE A 82 -26.87 -34.35 -21.74
N ALA A 83 -26.62 -34.79 -22.98
CA ALA A 83 -25.32 -34.73 -23.64
C ALA A 83 -24.83 -33.30 -23.93
N GLN A 84 -25.70 -32.26 -23.82
CA GLN A 84 -25.26 -30.83 -23.83
C GLN A 84 -24.40 -30.53 -22.61
N GLY A 85 -24.49 -31.33 -21.56
CA GLY A 85 -23.68 -31.24 -20.36
C GLY A 85 -24.19 -30.25 -19.30
N PHE A 86 -23.53 -30.30 -18.16
CA PHE A 86 -23.72 -29.45 -17.00
C PHE A 86 -22.36 -28.91 -16.62
N TYR A 87 -22.25 -27.59 -16.56
CA TYR A 87 -21.00 -26.90 -16.28
C TYR A 87 -21.25 -25.73 -15.32
N PHE A 88 -20.31 -25.49 -14.43
CA PHE A 88 -20.19 -24.20 -13.77
C PHE A 88 -18.83 -23.60 -14.16
N VAL A 89 -18.82 -22.38 -14.65
CA VAL A 89 -17.63 -21.70 -15.18
C VAL A 89 -17.31 -20.52 -14.26
N ASP A 90 -16.12 -20.47 -13.69
CA ASP A 90 -15.64 -19.35 -12.90
C ASP A 90 -14.60 -18.56 -13.71
N ASP A 91 -15.00 -17.38 -14.19
CA ASP A 91 -14.18 -16.44 -14.96
C ASP A 91 -13.49 -15.49 -13.98
N TYR A 92 -12.44 -16.00 -13.32
CA TYR A 92 -11.68 -15.28 -12.30
C TYR A 92 -10.58 -14.41 -12.92
N PRO A 93 -10.20 -13.27 -12.27
CA PRO A 93 -9.11 -12.41 -12.75
C PRO A 93 -7.74 -13.04 -12.45
N GLU A 94 -7.16 -13.76 -13.39
CA GLU A 94 -5.89 -14.49 -13.23
C GLU A 94 -4.69 -13.56 -12.97
N GLU A 95 -4.78 -12.28 -13.31
CA GLU A 95 -3.77 -11.27 -13.00
C GLU A 95 -3.77 -10.88 -11.50
N ALA A 96 -4.86 -11.17 -10.78
CA ALA A 96 -5.03 -10.81 -9.37
C ALA A 96 -5.14 -12.00 -8.43
N LEU A 97 -5.60 -13.16 -8.91
CA LEU A 97 -5.96 -14.31 -8.08
C LEU A 97 -5.29 -15.60 -8.55
N LEU A 98 -4.91 -16.42 -7.57
CA LEU A 98 -4.43 -17.79 -7.79
C LEU A 98 -5.39 -18.77 -7.11
N PRO A 99 -6.09 -19.65 -7.86
CA PRO A 99 -6.95 -20.68 -7.28
C PRO A 99 -6.17 -21.72 -6.47
N ASP A 100 -6.75 -22.16 -5.36
CA ASP A 100 -6.30 -23.33 -4.59
C ASP A 100 -7.15 -24.53 -4.97
N GLU A 101 -6.78 -25.22 -6.05
CA GLU A 101 -7.55 -26.33 -6.60
C GLU A 101 -7.72 -27.50 -5.62
N ALA A 102 -6.76 -27.72 -4.71
CA ALA A 102 -6.79 -28.78 -3.73
C ALA A 102 -7.83 -28.53 -2.61
N ALA A 103 -8.19 -27.26 -2.38
CA ALA A 103 -9.13 -26.85 -1.35
C ALA A 103 -10.56 -26.63 -1.85
N ILE A 104 -10.84 -26.88 -3.14
CA ILE A 104 -12.18 -26.76 -3.71
C ILE A 104 -13.12 -27.81 -3.10
N GLN A 105 -14.31 -27.37 -2.73
CA GLN A 105 -15.33 -28.22 -2.13
C GLN A 105 -16.66 -28.11 -2.88
N PHE A 106 -17.36 -29.24 -2.97
CA PHE A 106 -18.70 -29.36 -3.52
C PHE A 106 -19.61 -29.93 -2.45
N VAL A 107 -20.65 -29.20 -2.07
CA VAL A 107 -21.57 -29.61 -1.02
C VAL A 107 -23.03 -29.37 -1.43
N THR A 108 -23.91 -30.27 -1.01
CA THR A 108 -25.37 -30.09 -1.17
C THR A 108 -25.89 -29.09 -0.12
N SER A 109 -27.17 -28.70 -0.25
CA SER A 109 -27.85 -27.79 0.67
C SER A 109 -27.90 -28.31 2.11
N ASP A 110 -27.87 -29.62 2.33
CA ASP A 110 -27.81 -30.28 3.64
C ASP A 110 -26.36 -30.53 4.14
N GLY A 111 -25.35 -30.01 3.41
CA GLY A 111 -23.93 -30.06 3.80
C GLY A 111 -23.21 -31.38 3.45
N LYS A 112 -23.81 -32.27 2.65
CA LYS A 112 -23.14 -33.49 2.20
C LYS A 112 -22.17 -33.22 1.08
N THR A 113 -21.01 -33.86 1.09
CA THR A 113 -20.04 -33.78 0.00
C THR A 113 -20.59 -34.37 -1.29
N VAL A 114 -20.44 -33.66 -2.38
CA VAL A 114 -20.75 -34.12 -3.74
C VAL A 114 -19.45 -34.64 -4.37
N SER A 115 -19.51 -35.87 -4.92
CA SER A 115 -18.41 -36.52 -5.64
C SER A 115 -18.69 -36.59 -7.14
N GLY A 116 -17.66 -36.92 -7.94
CA GLY A 116 -17.78 -37.10 -9.39
C GLY A 116 -17.90 -35.75 -10.13
N ILE A 117 -17.35 -34.68 -9.57
CA ILE A 117 -17.17 -33.39 -10.24
C ILE A 117 -15.69 -33.16 -10.52
N MET A 118 -15.35 -33.01 -11.80
CA MET A 118 -14.01 -32.65 -12.26
C MET A 118 -13.82 -31.14 -12.25
N VAL A 119 -12.60 -30.69 -11.93
CA VAL A 119 -12.15 -29.30 -12.04
C VAL A 119 -11.12 -29.22 -13.16
N LYS A 120 -11.32 -28.31 -14.11
CA LYS A 120 -10.33 -28.03 -15.16
C LYS A 120 -10.19 -26.54 -15.39
N ALA A 121 -8.94 -26.07 -15.48
CA ALA A 121 -8.62 -24.72 -15.93
C ALA A 121 -8.35 -24.72 -17.44
N TYR A 122 -8.81 -23.68 -18.12
CA TYR A 122 -8.56 -23.43 -19.54
C TYR A 122 -8.02 -22.02 -19.73
N SER A 123 -7.03 -21.86 -20.60
CA SER A 123 -6.45 -20.54 -20.92
C SER A 123 -7.34 -19.74 -21.87
N ARG A 124 -8.20 -20.41 -22.63
CA ARG A 124 -9.11 -19.79 -23.58
C ARG A 124 -10.31 -20.70 -23.88
N LEU A 125 -11.42 -20.09 -24.27
CA LEU A 125 -12.68 -20.80 -24.53
C LEU A 125 -12.55 -21.89 -25.59
N SER A 126 -11.70 -21.74 -26.62
CA SER A 126 -11.49 -22.73 -27.68
C SER A 126 -10.92 -24.06 -27.22
N GLU A 127 -10.37 -24.14 -26.00
CA GLU A 127 -9.80 -25.36 -25.41
C GLU A 127 -10.84 -26.13 -24.56
N ALA A 128 -11.94 -25.49 -24.21
CA ALA A 128 -13.01 -26.07 -23.40
C ALA A 128 -13.87 -27.07 -24.20
N PRO A 129 -14.73 -27.86 -23.53
CA PRO A 129 -15.66 -28.76 -24.22
C PRO A 129 -16.53 -28.03 -25.25
N LYS A 130 -16.77 -28.66 -26.41
CA LYS A 130 -17.48 -28.04 -27.54
C LYS A 130 -18.88 -27.56 -27.15
N SER A 131 -19.64 -28.39 -26.41
CA SER A 131 -20.97 -28.02 -25.92
C SER A 131 -20.95 -26.76 -25.02
N LEU A 132 -19.91 -26.62 -24.19
CA LEU A 132 -19.71 -25.43 -23.39
C LEU A 132 -19.40 -24.19 -24.25
N GLN A 133 -18.51 -24.34 -25.25
CA GLN A 133 -18.21 -23.26 -26.20
C GLN A 133 -19.48 -22.76 -26.92
N GLU A 134 -20.31 -23.69 -27.40
CA GLU A 134 -21.55 -23.38 -28.08
C GLU A 134 -22.56 -22.69 -27.16
N ALA A 135 -22.71 -23.16 -25.92
CA ALA A 135 -23.61 -22.57 -24.93
C ALA A 135 -23.24 -21.13 -24.58
N LEU A 136 -21.97 -20.87 -24.27
CA LEU A 136 -21.49 -19.53 -23.96
C LEU A 136 -21.59 -18.59 -25.17
N SER A 137 -21.23 -19.10 -26.36
CA SER A 137 -21.31 -18.31 -27.62
C SER A 137 -22.72 -17.88 -27.97
N LYS A 138 -23.75 -18.71 -27.74
CA LYS A 138 -25.17 -18.35 -27.94
C LYS A 138 -25.56 -17.11 -27.13
N GLN A 139 -25.02 -16.96 -25.93
CA GLN A 139 -25.29 -15.83 -25.05
C GLN A 139 -24.29 -14.68 -25.22
N LYS A 140 -23.35 -14.81 -26.17
CA LYS A 140 -22.25 -13.86 -26.40
C LYS A 140 -21.34 -13.68 -25.17
N ILE A 141 -21.26 -14.69 -24.35
CA ILE A 141 -20.36 -14.75 -23.19
C ILE A 141 -18.99 -15.16 -23.68
N GLN A 142 -17.97 -14.40 -23.29
CA GLN A 142 -16.58 -14.67 -23.59
C GLN A 142 -15.76 -14.45 -22.33
N PRO A 143 -15.28 -15.53 -21.67
CA PRO A 143 -14.40 -15.42 -20.52
C PRO A 143 -13.17 -14.57 -20.82
N LYS A 144 -12.74 -13.77 -19.82
CA LYS A 144 -11.59 -12.88 -19.92
C LYS A 144 -10.33 -13.58 -19.45
N GLY A 145 -9.60 -14.22 -20.35
CA GLY A 145 -8.37 -14.93 -20.00
C GLY A 145 -8.60 -16.37 -19.50
N ALA A 146 -7.90 -16.79 -18.46
CA ALA A 146 -8.05 -18.11 -17.87
C ALA A 146 -9.32 -18.22 -17.02
N PHE A 147 -9.94 -19.39 -17.03
CA PHE A 147 -11.16 -19.66 -16.26
C PHE A 147 -11.18 -21.11 -15.78
N GLN A 148 -11.86 -21.38 -14.67
CA GLN A 148 -12.11 -22.73 -14.16
C GLN A 148 -13.46 -23.25 -14.61
N VAL A 149 -13.52 -24.55 -14.91
CA VAL A 149 -14.75 -25.27 -15.25
C VAL A 149 -14.93 -26.43 -14.28
N PHE A 150 -16.08 -26.42 -13.61
CA PHE A 150 -16.57 -27.51 -12.78
C PHE A 150 -17.60 -28.29 -13.59
N MET A 151 -17.37 -29.60 -13.78
CA MET A 151 -18.23 -30.43 -14.62
C MET A 151 -18.31 -31.84 -14.07
N PRO A 152 -19.48 -32.52 -14.16
CA PRO A 152 -19.59 -33.89 -13.73
C PRO A 152 -18.75 -34.81 -14.63
N GLU A 153 -18.18 -35.87 -14.03
CA GLU A 153 -17.52 -36.96 -14.77
C GLU A 153 -18.49 -37.72 -15.68
N ASP A 154 -19.73 -37.91 -15.22
CA ASP A 154 -20.82 -38.51 -15.95
C ASP A 154 -22.08 -37.61 -15.88
N PRO A 155 -22.46 -36.96 -16.99
CA PRO A 155 -23.65 -36.08 -17.03
C PRO A 155 -24.97 -36.82 -16.74
N GLN A 156 -25.09 -38.15 -17.09
CA GLN A 156 -26.30 -38.90 -16.82
C GLN A 156 -26.46 -39.17 -15.33
N VAL A 157 -25.40 -39.61 -14.66
CA VAL A 157 -25.41 -39.84 -13.20
C VAL A 157 -25.70 -38.54 -12.48
N PHE A 158 -25.13 -37.40 -12.90
CA PHE A 158 -25.38 -36.10 -12.31
C PHE A 158 -26.84 -35.68 -12.48
N PHE A 159 -27.39 -35.86 -13.70
CA PHE A 159 -28.78 -35.56 -13.98
C PHE A 159 -29.73 -36.33 -13.04
N GLU A 160 -29.54 -37.66 -12.88
CA GLU A 160 -30.37 -38.49 -12.04
C GLU A 160 -30.19 -38.22 -10.55
N SER A 161 -28.96 -37.90 -10.13
CA SER A 161 -28.63 -37.73 -8.72
C SER A 161 -29.01 -36.38 -8.16
N TYR A 162 -28.89 -35.31 -8.94
CA TYR A 162 -29.03 -33.92 -8.47
C TYR A 162 -30.06 -33.12 -9.28
N VAL A 163 -29.98 -33.11 -10.62
CA VAL A 163 -30.82 -32.23 -11.46
C VAL A 163 -32.30 -32.57 -11.32
N THR A 164 -32.68 -33.85 -11.57
CA THR A 164 -34.10 -34.23 -11.47
C THR A 164 -34.68 -34.14 -10.05
N LYS A 165 -33.81 -34.19 -9.04
CA LYS A 165 -34.21 -34.00 -7.62
C LYS A 165 -34.31 -32.54 -7.23
N GLY A 166 -33.79 -31.65 -8.06
CA GLY A 166 -33.69 -30.23 -7.74
C GLY A 166 -32.80 -30.00 -6.52
N GLU A 167 -31.65 -30.67 -6.45
CA GLU A 167 -30.69 -30.59 -5.35
C GLU A 167 -29.61 -29.58 -5.68
N ASN A 168 -29.68 -28.41 -5.08
CA ASN A 168 -28.70 -27.35 -5.29
C ASN A 168 -27.32 -27.77 -4.77
N ILE A 169 -26.27 -27.37 -5.48
CA ILE A 169 -24.88 -27.63 -5.13
C ILE A 169 -24.19 -26.29 -4.88
N THR A 170 -23.48 -26.18 -3.77
CA THR A 170 -22.60 -25.09 -3.47
C THR A 170 -21.16 -25.49 -3.78
N ILE A 171 -20.49 -24.72 -4.63
CA ILE A 171 -19.07 -24.84 -4.94
C ILE A 171 -18.35 -23.79 -4.10
N VAL A 172 -17.37 -24.20 -3.29
CA VAL A 172 -16.46 -23.29 -2.57
C VAL A 172 -15.10 -23.37 -3.24
N THR A 173 -14.64 -22.28 -3.83
CA THR A 173 -13.35 -22.19 -4.51
C THR A 173 -12.48 -21.09 -3.86
N PRO A 174 -11.50 -21.49 -3.00
CA PRO A 174 -10.56 -20.53 -2.41
C PRO A 174 -9.57 -20.05 -3.44
N MET A 175 -9.29 -18.73 -3.42
CA MET A 175 -8.30 -18.09 -4.30
C MET A 175 -7.45 -17.10 -3.53
N THR A 176 -6.15 -17.17 -3.68
CA THR A 176 -5.18 -16.28 -3.01
C THR A 176 -4.91 -15.03 -3.85
N VAL A 177 -4.92 -13.86 -3.22
CA VAL A 177 -4.53 -12.60 -3.86
C VAL A 177 -3.03 -12.60 -4.14
N LEU A 178 -2.65 -12.39 -5.40
CA LEU A 178 -1.26 -12.46 -5.88
C LEU A 178 -0.38 -11.34 -5.30
N GLU A 179 0.88 -11.66 -5.02
CA GLU A 179 1.89 -10.69 -4.57
C GLU A 179 2.15 -9.57 -5.59
N THR A 180 1.94 -9.82 -6.88
CA THR A 180 2.05 -8.81 -7.95
C THR A 180 1.05 -7.67 -7.81
N MET A 181 0.00 -7.87 -7.03
CA MET A 181 -1.01 -6.85 -6.72
C MET A 181 -0.59 -5.92 -5.58
N LEU A 182 0.50 -6.20 -4.87
CA LEU A 182 0.92 -5.41 -3.72
C LEU A 182 1.02 -3.92 -4.04
N ASN A 183 0.33 -3.11 -3.25
CA ASN A 183 0.31 -1.65 -3.36
C ASN A 183 -0.17 -1.11 -4.71
N SER A 184 -0.96 -1.89 -5.45
CA SER A 184 -1.42 -1.52 -6.81
C SER A 184 -2.55 -0.49 -6.81
N GLY A 185 -3.40 -0.47 -5.79
CA GLY A 185 -4.65 0.29 -5.79
C GLY A 185 -5.68 -0.24 -6.79
N LYS A 186 -5.46 -1.41 -7.38
CA LYS A 186 -6.34 -1.95 -8.42
C LYS A 186 -7.49 -2.76 -7.85
N SER A 187 -8.65 -2.61 -8.48
CA SER A 187 -9.80 -3.48 -8.27
C SER A 187 -9.73 -4.69 -9.19
N TYR A 188 -10.38 -5.76 -8.78
CA TYR A 188 -10.59 -6.96 -9.58
C TYR A 188 -12.02 -7.48 -9.39
N GLU A 189 -12.56 -8.07 -10.43
CA GLU A 189 -13.93 -8.57 -10.50
C GLU A 189 -13.91 -10.07 -10.79
N ASN A 190 -14.86 -10.79 -10.21
CA ASN A 190 -15.04 -12.20 -10.46
C ASN A 190 -16.52 -12.50 -10.73
N VAL A 191 -16.80 -13.11 -11.88
CA VAL A 191 -18.13 -13.51 -12.36
C VAL A 191 -18.14 -15.00 -12.71
N ALA A 192 -19.27 -15.65 -12.66
CA ALA A 192 -19.38 -17.05 -13.02
C ALA A 192 -20.64 -17.35 -13.83
N TYR A 193 -20.67 -18.51 -14.44
CA TYR A 193 -21.77 -18.92 -15.34
C TYR A 193 -22.15 -20.38 -15.04
N GLN A 194 -23.45 -20.59 -14.75
CA GLN A 194 -24.06 -21.93 -14.76
C GLN A 194 -24.46 -22.28 -16.18
N VAL A 195 -24.10 -23.46 -16.66
CA VAL A 195 -24.45 -23.91 -18.01
C VAL A 195 -25.10 -25.29 -17.91
N ASP A 196 -26.39 -25.33 -18.21
CA ASP A 196 -27.18 -26.55 -18.19
C ASP A 196 -27.95 -26.73 -19.50
N PHE A 197 -27.96 -27.92 -20.05
CA PHE A 197 -28.67 -28.26 -21.28
C PHE A 197 -28.31 -27.34 -22.45
N GLY A 198 -27.06 -26.86 -22.51
CA GLY A 198 -26.58 -25.95 -23.56
C GLY A 198 -27.11 -24.51 -23.46
N GLN A 199 -27.57 -24.10 -22.27
CA GLN A 199 -27.95 -22.71 -21.96
C GLN A 199 -27.07 -22.21 -20.82
N ALA A 200 -26.58 -20.96 -20.91
CA ALA A 200 -25.74 -20.34 -19.90
C ALA A 200 -26.52 -19.27 -19.10
N TYR A 201 -26.31 -19.21 -17.82
CA TYR A 201 -26.93 -18.25 -16.87
C TYR A 201 -25.83 -17.60 -16.05
N GLU A 202 -25.80 -16.27 -16.02
CA GLU A 202 -24.76 -15.48 -15.36
C GLU A 202 -25.09 -15.26 -13.88
N THR A 203 -24.08 -15.35 -13.01
CA THR A 203 -24.19 -14.93 -11.62
C THR A 203 -24.09 -13.39 -11.48
N ASN A 204 -24.35 -12.88 -10.28
CA ASN A 204 -23.87 -11.54 -9.94
C ASN A 204 -22.33 -11.51 -9.93
N THR A 205 -21.75 -10.34 -10.27
CA THR A 205 -20.33 -10.05 -10.13
C THR A 205 -19.99 -9.70 -8.67
N VAL A 206 -18.86 -10.18 -8.17
CA VAL A 206 -18.26 -9.77 -6.91
C VAL A 206 -16.95 -9.03 -7.18
N THR A 207 -16.65 -8.00 -6.37
CA THR A 207 -15.53 -7.08 -6.62
C THR A 207 -14.72 -6.90 -5.35
N ASN A 208 -13.39 -6.81 -5.46
CA ASN A 208 -12.50 -6.41 -4.39
C ASN A 208 -11.40 -5.51 -4.95
N PHE A 209 -10.59 -4.93 -4.08
CA PHE A 209 -9.43 -4.16 -4.49
C PHE A 209 -8.26 -4.36 -3.52
N VAL A 210 -7.04 -4.14 -4.01
CA VAL A 210 -5.84 -4.16 -3.17
C VAL A 210 -5.46 -2.72 -2.81
N PRO A 211 -5.29 -2.39 -1.52
CA PRO A 211 -4.95 -1.04 -1.10
C PRO A 211 -3.68 -0.49 -1.74
N LYS A 212 -3.67 0.82 -2.00
CA LYS A 212 -2.46 1.59 -2.29
C LYS A 212 -2.10 2.43 -1.07
N VAL A 213 -1.10 2.00 -0.32
CA VAL A 213 -0.62 2.66 0.89
C VAL A 213 0.59 3.52 0.53
N THR A 214 0.51 4.81 0.82
CA THR A 214 1.55 5.79 0.50
C THR A 214 1.85 6.62 1.75
N PRO A 215 2.66 6.11 2.68
CA PRO A 215 3.11 6.91 3.80
C PRO A 215 3.95 8.08 3.30
N HIS A 216 3.89 9.21 3.99
CA HIS A 216 4.59 10.42 3.59
C HIS A 216 5.52 10.90 4.71
N LYS A 217 6.70 11.40 4.35
CA LYS A 217 7.65 11.97 5.29
C LYS A 217 8.02 13.39 4.90
N SER A 218 8.10 14.26 5.90
CA SER A 218 8.60 15.64 5.77
C SER A 218 9.47 16.01 6.94
N ASN A 219 10.27 17.06 6.79
CA ASN A 219 11.11 17.60 7.84
C ASN A 219 10.78 19.08 8.05
N THR A 220 10.54 19.50 9.30
CA THR A 220 10.26 20.88 9.65
C THR A 220 11.16 21.37 10.78
N ASN A 221 11.32 22.69 10.90
CA ASN A 221 11.87 23.32 12.11
C ASN A 221 10.80 23.42 13.22
N GLN A 222 11.14 24.04 14.33
CA GLN A 222 10.24 24.21 15.48
C GLN A 222 8.98 25.04 15.14
N GLU A 223 9.07 25.97 14.21
CA GLU A 223 7.95 26.79 13.74
C GLU A 223 7.06 26.07 12.71
N GLY A 224 7.38 24.81 12.37
CA GLY A 224 6.66 24.04 11.38
C GLY A 224 6.98 24.36 9.92
N ILE A 225 8.04 25.13 9.66
CA ILE A 225 8.51 25.47 8.31
C ILE A 225 9.25 24.27 7.72
N LEU A 226 8.94 23.92 6.48
CA LEU A 226 9.63 22.83 5.76
C LEU A 226 11.11 23.14 5.54
N ILE A 227 11.96 22.19 5.94
CA ILE A 227 13.42 22.32 5.86
C ILE A 227 14.08 21.17 5.06
N ASP A 228 13.31 20.36 4.37
CA ASP A 228 13.85 19.35 3.46
C ASP A 228 14.69 19.99 2.35
N GLY A 229 15.86 19.43 2.04
CA GLY A 229 16.83 19.98 1.09
C GLY A 229 17.61 21.20 1.60
N LYS A 230 17.31 21.71 2.80
CA LYS A 230 17.96 22.91 3.35
C LYS A 230 19.21 22.55 4.18
N THR A 231 20.06 23.57 4.31
CA THR A 231 21.19 23.53 5.23
C THR A 231 20.71 23.81 6.66
N VAL A 232 21.03 22.89 7.57
CA VAL A 232 20.74 22.98 9.00
C VAL A 232 22.04 23.18 9.79
N LEU A 233 21.94 23.79 10.96
CA LEU A 233 23.08 24.02 11.81
C LEU A 233 23.17 22.94 12.91
N PRO A 234 24.37 22.60 13.38
CA PRO A 234 24.54 21.77 14.56
C PRO A 234 23.79 22.31 15.78
N ASN A 235 23.35 21.43 16.66
CA ASN A 235 22.52 21.71 17.85
C ASN A 235 21.11 22.23 17.55
N THR A 236 20.68 22.33 16.28
CA THR A 236 19.27 22.61 15.95
C THR A 236 18.45 21.32 15.96
N VAL A 237 17.14 21.46 16.18
CA VAL A 237 16.20 20.32 16.20
C VAL A 237 15.42 20.26 14.91
N ASN A 238 15.50 19.10 14.25
CA ASN A 238 14.67 18.73 13.13
C ASN A 238 13.44 17.96 13.63
N TYR A 239 12.26 18.31 13.16
CA TYR A 239 11.00 17.64 13.48
C TYR A 239 10.55 16.83 12.25
N TYR A 240 10.86 15.53 12.26
CA TYR A 240 10.42 14.63 11.21
C TYR A 240 8.95 14.27 11.42
N LYS A 241 8.13 14.53 10.41
CA LYS A 241 6.69 14.21 10.42
C LYS A 241 6.45 13.07 9.45
N ILE A 242 5.96 11.95 9.96
CA ILE A 242 5.56 10.78 9.17
C ILE A 242 4.04 10.67 9.21
N VAL A 243 3.42 10.69 8.04
CA VAL A 243 1.97 10.53 7.87
C VAL A 243 1.69 9.06 7.54
N LEU A 244 0.94 8.39 8.41
CA LEU A 244 0.44 7.04 8.22
C LEU A 244 -1.01 7.13 7.77
N ASP A 245 -1.29 6.75 6.52
CA ASP A 245 -2.63 6.84 5.92
C ASP A 245 -3.29 5.47 5.86
N TYR A 246 -4.34 5.27 6.66
CA TYR A 246 -5.14 4.05 6.69
C TYR A 246 -6.43 4.13 5.88
N SER A 247 -6.66 5.22 5.12
CA SER A 247 -7.91 5.43 4.36
C SER A 247 -8.26 4.28 3.43
N GLN A 248 -7.25 3.64 2.84
CA GLN A 248 -7.42 2.50 1.94
C GLN A 248 -7.80 1.19 2.64
N TYR A 249 -7.66 1.12 3.97
CA TYR A 249 -8.06 -0.03 4.78
C TYR A 249 -9.47 0.10 5.37
N LYS A 250 -10.17 1.19 5.06
CA LYS A 250 -11.51 1.42 5.59
C LYS A 250 -12.42 0.22 5.33
N ASP A 251 -13.12 -0.24 6.40
CA ASP A 251 -14.03 -1.39 6.39
C ASP A 251 -13.39 -2.72 5.97
N MET A 252 -12.06 -2.84 5.96
CA MET A 252 -11.35 -4.10 5.72
C MET A 252 -11.81 -5.15 6.76
N VAL A 253 -11.87 -6.38 6.34
CA VAL A 253 -12.11 -7.53 7.23
C VAL A 253 -10.85 -8.38 7.25
N VAL A 254 -10.25 -8.53 8.44
CA VAL A 254 -9.04 -9.32 8.63
C VAL A 254 -9.27 -10.45 9.62
N THR A 255 -8.51 -11.51 9.50
CA THR A 255 -8.51 -12.64 10.43
C THR A 255 -7.51 -12.41 11.55
N ASP A 256 -7.66 -13.11 12.67
CA ASP A 256 -6.82 -12.93 13.86
C ASP A 256 -5.33 -13.19 13.57
N ASP A 257 -5.00 -14.14 12.70
CA ASP A 257 -3.62 -14.43 12.29
C ASP A 257 -2.97 -13.31 11.46
N VAL A 258 -3.76 -12.60 10.66
CA VAL A 258 -3.32 -11.40 9.93
C VAL A 258 -3.14 -10.24 10.90
N LEU A 259 -4.10 -10.05 11.80
CA LEU A 259 -4.08 -8.99 12.79
C LEU A 259 -2.91 -9.12 13.78
N ALA A 260 -2.54 -10.36 14.15
CA ALA A 260 -1.39 -10.66 15.02
C ALA A 260 -0.04 -10.18 14.47
N LYS A 261 0.05 -9.87 13.18
CA LYS A 261 1.26 -9.29 12.57
C LYS A 261 1.48 -7.82 12.95
N GLY A 262 0.46 -7.14 13.48
CA GLY A 262 0.56 -5.82 14.07
C GLY A 262 0.79 -4.66 13.10
N PHE A 263 1.04 -3.49 13.71
CA PHE A 263 1.26 -2.21 13.03
C PHE A 263 2.53 -1.57 13.57
N TYR A 264 3.42 -1.17 12.65
CA TYR A 264 4.70 -0.58 13.01
C TYR A 264 5.02 0.59 12.10
N MET A 265 5.75 1.55 12.64
CA MET A 265 6.49 2.54 11.87
C MET A 265 7.97 2.39 12.22
N VAL A 266 8.81 2.33 11.20
CA VAL A 266 10.27 2.23 11.34
C VAL A 266 10.90 3.49 10.77
N ASP A 267 11.72 4.16 11.55
CA ASP A 267 12.52 5.31 11.10
C ASP A 267 14.00 4.89 11.00
N ASP A 268 14.55 4.93 9.79
CA ASP A 268 15.96 4.67 9.48
C ASP A 268 16.67 6.03 9.51
N TYR A 269 16.97 6.50 10.72
CA TYR A 269 17.61 7.79 10.93
C TYR A 269 19.13 7.69 10.89
N PRO A 270 19.84 8.70 10.38
CA PRO A 270 21.30 8.73 10.31
C PRO A 270 21.89 8.99 11.71
N GLU A 271 22.17 7.94 12.46
CA GLU A 271 22.69 8.04 13.83
C GLU A 271 24.05 8.72 13.93
N GLU A 272 24.81 8.77 12.84
CA GLU A 272 26.05 9.54 12.75
C GLU A 272 25.81 11.06 12.73
N ALA A 273 24.64 11.49 12.30
CA ALA A 273 24.28 12.91 12.14
C ALA A 273 23.29 13.42 13.18
N LEU A 274 22.42 12.57 13.69
CA LEU A 274 21.28 12.94 14.52
C LEU A 274 21.29 12.23 15.87
N THR A 275 20.77 12.92 16.88
CA THR A 275 20.47 12.37 18.20
C THR A 275 18.96 12.39 18.42
N LEU A 276 18.37 11.24 18.76
CA LEU A 276 16.95 11.11 19.07
C LEU A 276 16.58 11.90 20.34
N ASN A 277 15.40 12.50 20.33
CA ASN A 277 14.78 13.16 21.49
C ASN A 277 13.49 12.39 21.88
N PRO A 278 13.58 11.26 22.58
CA PRO A 278 12.44 10.34 22.80
C PRO A 278 11.25 11.00 23.51
N ASP A 279 11.51 11.89 24.48
CA ASP A 279 10.45 12.56 25.25
C ASP A 279 9.58 13.50 24.41
N GLY A 280 10.08 13.91 23.25
CA GLY A 280 9.37 14.81 22.32
C GLY A 280 8.53 14.09 21.26
N ILE A 281 8.54 12.73 21.25
CA ILE A 281 7.79 11.96 20.26
C ILE A 281 6.28 12.09 20.50
N GLN A 282 5.57 12.37 19.43
CA GLN A 282 4.12 12.51 19.44
C GLN A 282 3.48 11.72 18.30
N VAL A 283 2.37 11.07 18.61
CA VAL A 283 1.48 10.46 17.59
C VAL A 283 0.10 11.08 17.77
N LEU A 284 -0.37 11.74 16.74
CA LEU A 284 -1.66 12.46 16.75
C LEU A 284 -2.59 11.87 15.68
N ASP A 285 -3.88 11.84 15.98
CA ASP A 285 -4.91 11.55 14.99
C ASP A 285 -5.23 12.80 14.12
N LYS A 286 -6.11 12.66 13.15
CA LYS A 286 -6.54 13.74 12.26
C LYS A 286 -7.17 14.95 12.98
N ASP A 287 -7.69 14.76 14.19
CA ASP A 287 -8.34 15.78 14.99
C ASP A 287 -7.37 16.43 16.01
N GLY A 288 -6.10 16.00 16.00
CA GLY A 288 -5.04 16.48 16.88
C GLY A 288 -5.02 15.84 18.26
N ASN A 289 -5.79 14.79 18.49
CA ASN A 289 -5.77 14.07 19.75
C ASN A 289 -4.58 13.12 19.80
N ARG A 290 -4.00 12.97 21.00
CA ARG A 290 -2.87 12.06 21.20
C ARG A 290 -3.35 10.60 21.10
N VAL A 291 -2.66 9.83 20.25
CA VAL A 291 -2.85 8.37 20.15
C VAL A 291 -2.15 7.70 21.33
N SER A 292 -2.89 6.84 22.04
CA SER A 292 -2.37 6.01 23.14
C SER A 292 -2.09 4.59 22.68
N GLY A 293 -1.37 3.80 23.50
CA GLY A 293 -1.08 2.40 23.19
C GLY A 293 -0.04 2.24 22.07
N ILE A 294 0.93 3.15 22.03
CA ILE A 294 2.10 3.10 21.14
C ILE A 294 3.35 2.99 21.98
N SER A 295 4.11 1.93 21.78
CA SER A 295 5.46 1.75 22.32
C SER A 295 6.52 2.22 21.33
N VAL A 296 7.58 2.82 21.88
CA VAL A 296 8.74 3.31 21.12
C VAL A 296 9.99 2.57 21.57
N SER A 297 10.71 1.98 20.62
CA SER A 297 11.97 1.24 20.88
C SER A 297 13.03 1.62 19.85
N THR A 298 14.29 1.59 20.26
CA THR A 298 15.43 1.81 19.37
C THR A 298 16.26 0.52 19.32
N TYR A 299 16.65 0.11 18.13
CA TYR A 299 17.47 -1.07 17.88
C TYR A 299 18.75 -0.64 17.15
N ALA A 300 19.88 -1.26 17.49
CA ALA A 300 21.16 -0.94 16.86
C ALA A 300 21.22 -1.41 15.38
N SER A 301 20.35 -2.33 15.00
CA SER A 301 20.21 -2.80 13.61
C SER A 301 18.85 -3.46 13.37
N LEU A 302 18.48 -3.65 12.11
CA LEU A 302 17.28 -4.38 11.73
C LEU A 302 17.22 -5.81 12.30
N SER A 303 18.37 -6.46 12.48
CA SER A 303 18.44 -7.85 13.00
C SER A 303 18.00 -7.99 14.47
N GLU A 304 17.95 -6.90 15.22
CA GLU A 304 17.50 -6.85 16.61
C GLU A 304 16.01 -6.48 16.75
N ALA A 305 15.40 -5.98 15.68
CA ALA A 305 14.00 -5.58 15.66
C ALA A 305 13.04 -6.78 15.76
N PRO A 306 11.75 -6.57 16.04
CA PRO A 306 10.76 -7.65 16.03
C PRO A 306 10.77 -8.44 14.73
N LYS A 307 10.59 -9.77 14.81
CA LYS A 307 10.68 -10.67 13.65
C LYS A 307 9.75 -10.26 12.50
N VAL A 308 8.55 -9.78 12.81
CA VAL A 308 7.58 -9.29 11.80
C VAL A 308 8.15 -8.11 11.02
N VAL A 309 8.84 -7.19 11.71
CA VAL A 309 9.50 -6.03 11.08
C VAL A 309 10.63 -6.51 10.16
N GLN A 310 11.49 -7.41 10.65
CA GLN A 310 12.57 -7.98 9.85
C GLN A 310 12.06 -8.63 8.58
N ASP A 311 11.05 -9.52 8.70
CA ASP A 311 10.49 -10.27 7.57
C ASP A 311 9.81 -9.35 6.55
N ALA A 312 9.06 -8.35 7.01
CA ALA A 312 8.41 -7.37 6.14
C ALA A 312 9.43 -6.55 5.34
N MET A 313 10.50 -6.09 5.99
CA MET A 313 11.57 -5.30 5.35
C MET A 313 12.36 -6.14 4.35
N VAL A 314 12.77 -7.36 4.73
CA VAL A 314 13.50 -8.30 3.86
C VAL A 314 12.69 -8.67 2.63
N LYS A 315 11.40 -8.97 2.78
CA LYS A 315 10.50 -9.30 1.67
C LYS A 315 10.44 -8.19 0.62
N ARG A 316 10.60 -6.93 1.04
CA ARG A 316 10.60 -5.75 0.17
C ARG A 316 11.99 -5.29 -0.25
N GLN A 317 13.04 -6.00 0.18
CA GLN A 317 14.46 -5.65 -0.05
C GLN A 317 14.81 -4.26 0.51
N PHE A 318 14.13 -3.84 1.59
CA PHE A 318 14.47 -2.63 2.32
C PHE A 318 15.57 -2.94 3.33
N THR A 319 16.66 -2.17 3.28
CA THR A 319 17.87 -2.37 4.11
C THR A 319 18.19 -1.08 4.84
N PRO A 320 17.63 -0.85 6.04
CA PRO A 320 18.01 0.27 6.89
C PRO A 320 19.52 0.28 7.19
N LYS A 321 20.08 1.48 7.30
CA LYS A 321 21.51 1.69 7.55
C LYS A 321 21.75 1.97 9.03
N GLY A 322 22.20 0.99 9.78
CA GLY A 322 22.54 1.17 11.18
C GLY A 322 21.36 1.12 12.14
N ALA A 323 21.29 2.05 13.07
CA ALA A 323 20.25 2.08 14.10
C ALA A 323 18.88 2.48 13.52
N ILE A 324 17.83 1.89 14.06
CA ILE A 324 16.44 2.20 13.68
C ILE A 324 15.60 2.50 14.92
N GLN A 325 14.65 3.42 14.76
CA GLN A 325 13.60 3.64 15.74
C GLN A 325 12.31 2.98 15.27
N VAL A 326 11.67 2.20 16.15
CA VAL A 326 10.45 1.46 15.84
C VAL A 326 9.34 1.92 16.78
N LEU A 327 8.25 2.38 16.22
CA LEU A 327 6.98 2.59 16.93
C LEU A 327 6.07 1.39 16.62
N SER A 328 5.44 0.85 17.64
CA SER A 328 4.53 -0.30 17.52
C SER A 328 3.25 -0.10 18.29
N SER A 329 2.13 -0.61 17.78
CA SER A 329 0.89 -0.70 18.56
C SER A 329 1.04 -1.75 19.67
N ASP A 330 0.63 -1.40 20.90
CA ASP A 330 0.68 -2.32 22.05
C ASP A 330 -0.42 -3.39 21.95
N ASP A 331 -1.57 -3.02 21.43
CA ASP A 331 -2.71 -3.89 21.13
C ASP A 331 -3.14 -3.70 19.69
N SER A 332 -2.76 -4.66 18.84
CA SER A 332 -3.05 -4.62 17.40
C SER A 332 -4.56 -4.59 17.10
N LYS A 333 -5.38 -5.28 17.95
CA LYS A 333 -6.83 -5.30 17.72
C LYS A 333 -7.47 -3.97 18.05
N ALA A 334 -7.15 -3.40 19.20
CA ALA A 334 -7.66 -2.09 19.61
C ALA A 334 -7.22 -0.99 18.62
N PHE A 335 -5.96 -1.04 18.16
CA PHE A 335 -5.44 -0.12 17.16
C PHE A 335 -6.15 -0.26 15.82
N TYR A 336 -6.35 -1.50 15.36
CA TYR A 336 -7.09 -1.79 14.13
C TYR A 336 -8.52 -1.27 14.19
N ASP A 337 -9.27 -1.61 15.23
CA ASP A 337 -10.68 -1.21 15.36
C ASP A 337 -10.84 0.31 15.45
N THR A 338 -9.86 1.02 16.08
CA THR A 338 -9.94 2.46 16.30
C THR A 338 -9.48 3.27 15.09
N TYR A 339 -8.34 2.92 14.47
CA TYR A 339 -7.70 3.76 13.48
C TYR A 339 -7.70 3.18 12.07
N VAL A 340 -7.36 1.89 11.94
CA VAL A 340 -7.14 1.27 10.63
C VAL A 340 -8.46 0.98 9.92
N LYS A 341 -9.36 0.24 10.58
CA LYS A 341 -10.68 -0.11 10.03
C LYS A 341 -11.59 1.10 9.78
N THR A 342 -11.37 2.17 10.53
CA THR A 342 -12.11 3.43 10.35
C THR A 342 -11.49 4.32 9.27
N GLY A 343 -10.32 3.94 8.73
CA GLY A 343 -9.64 4.65 7.64
C GLY A 343 -9.07 6.00 8.08
N GLN A 344 -8.51 6.08 9.30
CA GLN A 344 -7.94 7.33 9.81
C GLN A 344 -6.54 7.60 9.26
N THR A 345 -6.09 8.82 9.45
CA THR A 345 -4.72 9.25 9.20
C THR A 345 -4.07 9.60 10.53
N LEU A 346 -2.86 9.11 10.78
CA LEU A 346 -2.08 9.44 11.95
C LEU A 346 -0.81 10.21 11.55
N VAL A 347 -0.38 11.15 12.41
CA VAL A 347 0.85 11.90 12.21
C VAL A 347 1.80 11.59 13.36
N VAL A 348 2.93 10.98 13.03
CA VAL A 348 4.05 10.75 13.96
C VAL A 348 5.01 11.92 13.82
N THR A 349 5.41 12.53 14.94
CA THR A 349 6.44 13.57 15.00
C THR A 349 7.63 13.04 15.80
N LEU A 350 8.82 13.05 15.18
CA LEU A 350 10.08 12.60 15.76
C LEU A 350 11.05 13.80 15.81
N PRO A 351 11.26 14.44 16.98
CA PRO A 351 12.28 15.47 17.10
C PRO A 351 13.66 14.84 17.25
N MET A 352 14.63 15.35 16.48
CA MET A 352 16.02 14.89 16.49
C MET A 352 16.97 16.07 16.44
N THR A 353 17.98 16.06 17.28
CA THR A 353 19.00 17.12 17.33
C THR A 353 20.16 16.80 16.38
N VAL A 354 20.55 17.77 15.56
CA VAL A 354 21.72 17.68 14.69
C VAL A 354 22.99 17.69 15.56
N LYS A 355 23.86 16.70 15.39
CA LYS A 355 25.06 16.52 16.19
C LYS A 355 26.09 17.62 15.97
N ASN A 356 26.75 18.04 17.07
CA ASN A 356 27.74 19.09 17.03
C ASN A 356 29.03 18.69 16.30
N GLU A 357 29.37 17.42 16.28
CA GLU A 357 30.55 16.86 15.62
C GLU A 357 30.60 17.16 14.13
N LEU A 358 29.43 17.32 13.50
CA LEU A 358 29.29 17.70 12.09
C LEU A 358 29.81 19.11 11.76
N THR A 359 29.97 19.98 12.76
CA THR A 359 30.56 21.32 12.57
C THR A 359 31.92 21.26 11.88
N LYS A 360 32.75 20.27 12.23
CA LYS A 360 34.11 20.13 11.72
C LYS A 360 34.20 19.48 10.35
N THR A 361 33.29 18.55 10.06
CA THR A 361 33.32 17.76 8.83
C THR A 361 32.38 18.31 7.76
N GLY A 362 31.27 18.90 8.17
CA GLY A 362 30.12 19.12 7.31
C GLY A 362 29.52 17.79 6.83
N GLY A 363 28.62 17.85 5.90
CA GLY A 363 28.11 16.66 5.23
C GLY A 363 26.63 16.72 4.92
N GLN A 364 26.18 15.74 4.19
CA GLN A 364 24.78 15.50 3.86
C GLN A 364 24.32 14.24 4.58
N TYR A 365 23.10 14.23 5.06
CA TYR A 365 22.47 13.05 5.64
C TYR A 365 21.03 12.90 5.14
N GLU A 366 20.58 11.66 5.15
CA GLU A 366 19.29 11.22 4.65
C GLU A 366 18.50 10.56 5.77
N ASN A 367 17.19 10.72 5.77
CA ASN A 367 16.32 10.05 6.73
C ASN A 367 15.08 9.50 5.99
N THR A 368 14.86 8.18 6.10
CA THR A 368 13.78 7.45 5.45
C THR A 368 12.94 6.72 6.50
N ALA A 369 11.64 6.61 6.28
CA ALA A 369 10.78 5.84 7.16
C ALA A 369 9.95 4.79 6.41
N TYR A 370 9.42 3.83 7.16
CA TYR A 370 8.63 2.73 6.63
C TYR A 370 7.39 2.54 7.49
N GLN A 371 6.24 2.39 6.85
CA GLN A 371 5.01 1.92 7.48
C GLN A 371 4.90 0.42 7.27
N ILE A 372 4.61 -0.34 8.32
CA ILE A 372 4.44 -1.80 8.26
C ILE A 372 3.08 -2.15 8.84
N ASP A 373 2.19 -2.61 7.98
CA ASP A 373 0.83 -3.02 8.34
C ASP A 373 0.63 -4.48 7.96
N PHE A 374 0.14 -5.28 8.89
CA PHE A 374 -0.15 -6.70 8.64
C PHE A 374 1.07 -7.49 8.08
N GLY A 375 2.30 -7.06 8.42
CA GLY A 375 3.54 -7.65 7.90
C GLY A 375 3.88 -7.28 6.45
N LEU A 376 3.28 -6.21 5.93
CA LEU A 376 3.59 -5.63 4.61
C LEU A 376 4.24 -4.25 4.81
N ALA A 377 5.41 -4.03 4.21
CA ALA A 377 6.18 -2.80 4.36
C ALA A 377 6.00 -1.84 3.17
N TYR A 378 5.85 -0.56 3.47
CA TYR A 378 5.71 0.56 2.55
C TYR A 378 6.71 1.64 2.92
N VAL A 379 7.36 2.27 1.94
CA VAL A 379 8.41 3.26 2.13
C VAL A 379 7.89 4.68 1.92
N THR A 380 8.36 5.62 2.73
CA THR A 380 8.14 7.08 2.54
C THR A 380 9.12 7.66 1.52
N GLU A 381 8.97 8.94 1.21
CA GLU A 381 10.04 9.72 0.62
C GLU A 381 11.22 9.79 1.60
N THR A 382 12.43 9.91 1.05
CA THR A 382 13.64 10.22 1.80
C THR A 382 13.78 11.72 1.93
N VAL A 383 13.92 12.25 3.13
CA VAL A 383 14.23 13.67 3.38
C VAL A 383 15.73 13.85 3.57
N VAL A 384 16.25 14.97 3.08
CA VAL A 384 17.68 15.23 3.00
C VAL A 384 18.02 16.56 3.64
N ASN A 385 19.07 16.63 4.43
CA ASN A 385 19.61 17.90 4.91
C ASN A 385 21.14 17.95 4.76
N ASN A 386 21.67 19.16 4.73
CA ASN A 386 23.09 19.43 4.68
C ASN A 386 23.53 20.16 5.96
N VAL A 387 24.70 19.82 6.47
CA VAL A 387 25.38 20.57 7.53
C VAL A 387 26.60 21.25 6.91
N PRO A 388 26.78 22.55 7.03
CA PRO A 388 27.94 23.22 6.48
C PRO A 388 29.19 22.91 7.31
N LYS A 389 30.33 22.73 6.66
CA LYS A 389 31.61 22.74 7.37
C LYS A 389 31.93 24.18 7.78
N LEU A 390 32.02 24.41 9.07
CA LEU A 390 32.43 25.69 9.64
C LEU A 390 33.92 25.64 9.97
N ASP A 391 34.74 26.25 9.14
CA ASP A 391 36.19 26.22 9.26
C ASP A 391 36.74 27.66 9.17
N PRO A 392 36.55 28.48 10.23
CA PRO A 392 37.07 29.82 10.25
C PRO A 392 38.60 29.82 10.29
N GLN A 393 39.20 30.79 9.61
CA GLN A 393 40.65 30.88 9.52
C GLN A 393 41.15 32.15 10.24
N LYS A 394 42.32 32.06 10.85
CA LYS A 394 43.03 33.18 11.42
C LYS A 394 44.43 33.23 10.82
N ASP A 395 44.92 34.45 10.52
CA ASP A 395 46.24 34.67 10.00
C ASP A 395 46.77 36.02 10.51
N VAL A 396 48.03 36.27 10.40
CA VAL A 396 48.70 37.54 10.70
C VAL A 396 49.22 38.13 9.42
N VAL A 397 48.88 39.40 9.13
CA VAL A 397 49.24 40.08 7.89
C VAL A 397 49.70 41.50 8.14
N ILE A 398 50.50 42.11 7.27
CA ILE A 398 50.94 43.47 7.38
C ILE A 398 49.88 44.45 6.89
N ASP A 399 49.29 44.15 5.73
CA ASP A 399 48.35 45.04 5.04
C ASP A 399 46.90 44.61 5.23
N LEU A 400 46.03 45.52 5.62
CA LEU A 400 44.57 45.29 5.78
C LEU A 400 43.88 44.94 4.45
N SER A 401 44.43 45.39 3.30
CA SER A 401 43.81 45.21 2.00
C SER A 401 44.33 43.97 1.22
N HIS A 402 45.38 43.29 1.71
CA HIS A 402 46.05 42.25 0.95
C HIS A 402 45.98 40.88 1.57
N LYS A 403 45.91 39.92 0.68
CA LYS A 403 45.69 38.53 1.00
C LYS A 403 46.97 37.73 1.20
N ASP A 404 48.16 38.34 0.93
CA ASP A 404 49.21 37.51 0.33
C ASP A 404 50.48 37.33 1.18
N ASP A 405 50.67 38.11 2.23
CA ASP A 405 51.92 38.02 3.00
C ASP A 405 51.65 37.63 4.47
N SER A 406 51.39 36.34 4.68
CA SER A 406 51.28 35.79 6.03
C SER A 406 52.59 35.98 6.81
N LEU A 407 52.44 36.52 8.02
CA LEU A 407 53.50 36.58 9.02
C LEU A 407 53.40 35.42 10.04
N ASP A 408 52.46 34.50 9.90
CA ASP A 408 52.33 33.39 10.78
C ASP A 408 53.64 32.57 10.87
N GLY A 409 54.12 32.36 12.06
CA GLY A 409 55.42 31.68 12.30
C GLY A 409 56.68 32.48 11.88
N LYS A 410 56.55 33.78 11.55
CA LYS A 410 57.68 34.66 11.20
C LYS A 410 58.06 35.59 12.36
N GLU A 411 59.27 36.12 12.32
CA GLU A 411 59.75 37.11 13.26
C GLU A 411 59.11 38.48 12.99
N VAL A 412 58.75 39.17 14.05
CA VAL A 412 58.27 40.54 14.04
C VAL A 412 59.14 41.46 14.89
N ALA A 413 59.29 42.72 14.48
CA ALA A 413 60.09 43.69 15.21
C ALA A 413 59.31 44.31 16.37
N LEU A 414 60.01 44.73 17.42
CA LEU A 414 59.41 45.47 18.51
C LEU A 414 58.75 46.77 17.98
N HIS A 415 57.52 47.06 18.41
CA HIS A 415 56.64 48.13 17.94
C HIS A 415 56.20 48.03 16.46
N GLN A 416 56.37 46.86 15.84
CA GLN A 416 55.82 46.63 14.50
C GLN A 416 54.30 46.52 14.56
N THR A 417 53.61 47.28 13.68
CA THR A 417 52.17 47.13 13.52
C THR A 417 51.88 46.01 12.51
N PHE A 418 50.99 45.13 12.85
CA PHE A 418 50.47 44.08 12.00
C PHE A 418 48.97 43.92 12.21
N ASN A 419 48.30 43.11 11.41
CA ASN A 419 46.88 42.90 11.51
C ASN A 419 46.59 41.38 11.67
N TYR A 420 45.69 41.06 12.61
CA TYR A 420 45.06 39.74 12.63
C TYR A 420 43.93 39.71 11.61
N ARG A 421 44.01 38.77 10.66
CA ARG A 421 42.99 38.54 9.66
C ARG A 421 42.16 37.34 10.05
N LEU A 422 40.86 37.56 10.31
CA LEU A 422 39.88 36.56 10.66
C LEU A 422 38.99 36.34 9.44
N VAL A 423 38.90 35.10 8.92
CA VAL A 423 38.06 34.72 7.78
C VAL A 423 36.98 33.78 8.29
N GLY A 424 35.72 34.21 8.19
CA GLY A 424 34.56 33.41 8.60
C GLY A 424 34.26 32.31 7.61
N ALA A 425 33.75 31.19 8.09
CA ALA A 425 33.23 30.13 7.25
C ALA A 425 31.99 30.62 6.45
N LEU A 426 31.85 30.13 5.23
CA LEU A 426 30.70 30.46 4.39
C LEU A 426 29.40 29.91 5.01
N ILE A 427 28.43 30.77 5.24
CA ILE A 427 27.08 30.41 5.68
C ILE A 427 26.19 30.31 4.44
N PRO A 428 25.66 29.12 4.09
CA PRO A 428 24.84 28.92 2.89
C PRO A 428 23.57 29.74 2.90
N SER A 429 23.14 30.21 1.72
CA SER A 429 21.90 31.00 1.57
C SER A 429 20.62 30.18 1.74
N ASN A 430 20.67 28.86 1.47
CA ASN A 430 19.53 27.93 1.60
C ASN A 430 19.37 27.34 3.01
N ARG A 431 19.81 28.03 4.05
CA ARG A 431 19.72 27.55 5.43
C ARG A 431 18.28 27.46 5.93
N ALA A 432 18.08 26.57 6.87
CA ALA A 432 16.77 26.29 7.49
C ALA A 432 16.33 27.35 8.51
N THR A 433 17.30 28.10 9.07
CA THR A 433 17.07 29.11 10.10
C THR A 433 17.67 30.47 9.70
N ASP A 434 17.10 31.55 10.20
CA ASP A 434 17.70 32.87 10.06
C ASP A 434 19.01 32.97 10.82
N LEU A 435 19.90 33.82 10.36
CA LEU A 435 21.14 34.14 11.03
C LEU A 435 20.87 35.27 12.03
N PHE A 436 20.93 34.98 13.33
CA PHE A 436 20.64 35.94 14.38
C PHE A 436 21.87 36.74 14.78
N GLU A 437 23.03 36.10 14.74
CA GLU A 437 24.30 36.69 15.17
C GLU A 437 25.42 36.10 14.28
N TYR A 438 26.35 36.99 13.90
CA TYR A 438 27.55 36.60 13.18
C TYR A 438 28.68 37.53 13.59
N GLY A 439 29.71 36.99 14.16
CA GLY A 439 30.82 37.80 14.69
C GLY A 439 32.07 36.97 14.90
N PHE A 440 33.11 37.66 15.29
CA PHE A 440 34.38 37.08 15.74
C PHE A 440 34.70 37.55 17.13
N GLU A 441 35.23 36.68 17.94
CA GLU A 441 35.89 37.01 19.19
C GLU A 441 37.35 36.60 19.07
N ASP A 442 38.27 37.55 19.33
CA ASP A 442 39.70 37.31 19.28
C ASP A 442 40.33 37.49 20.69
N ASN A 443 40.82 36.39 21.20
CA ASN A 443 41.56 36.39 22.47
C ASN A 443 43.06 36.49 22.15
N TYR A 444 43.49 37.74 21.86
CA TYR A 444 44.89 38.06 21.58
C TYR A 444 45.75 38.11 22.88
N ASP A 445 47.08 37.94 22.75
CA ASP A 445 47.99 37.98 23.91
C ASP A 445 48.29 39.40 24.32
N GLU A 446 47.52 39.96 25.28
CA GLU A 446 47.63 41.30 25.81
C GLU A 446 48.99 41.63 26.46
N LYS A 447 49.84 40.64 26.72
CA LYS A 447 51.20 40.84 27.27
C LYS A 447 52.20 41.20 26.18
N HIS A 448 51.91 40.87 24.95
CA HIS A 448 52.80 41.07 23.82
C HIS A 448 52.22 41.99 22.72
N ASP A 449 50.87 42.05 22.61
CA ASP A 449 50.19 42.80 21.58
C ASP A 449 49.30 43.89 22.23
N GLU A 450 49.26 45.06 21.61
CA GLU A 450 48.34 46.15 21.96
C GLU A 450 47.39 46.43 20.83
N TYR A 451 46.06 46.31 21.12
CA TYR A 451 45.02 46.61 20.15
C TYR A 451 44.90 48.10 19.91
N ASN A 452 45.09 48.57 18.68
CA ASN A 452 45.07 49.97 18.33
C ASN A 452 43.66 50.55 18.02
N GLY A 453 42.58 49.73 18.20
CA GLY A 453 41.18 50.15 18.01
C GLY A 453 40.72 50.20 16.57
N VAL A 454 41.53 49.77 15.60
CA VAL A 454 41.17 49.81 14.18
C VAL A 454 40.81 48.42 13.69
N TYR A 455 39.64 48.27 13.09
CA TYR A 455 39.23 47.07 12.37
C TYR A 455 38.49 47.46 11.08
N ARG A 456 38.47 46.52 10.11
CA ARG A 456 37.69 46.61 8.87
C ARG A 456 37.14 45.27 8.52
N SER A 457 35.92 45.24 7.95
CA SER A 457 35.24 44.02 7.54
C SER A 457 34.98 44.05 6.04
N TYR A 458 35.23 42.95 5.36
CA TYR A 458 35.07 42.82 3.91
C TYR A 458 34.28 41.58 3.56
N LEU A 459 33.41 41.67 2.51
CA LEU A 459 32.75 40.53 1.96
C LEU A 459 33.74 39.61 1.23
N MET A 460 33.72 38.30 1.52
CA MET A 460 34.56 37.28 0.89
C MET A 460 33.91 36.64 -0.34
N THR A 461 32.64 37.00 -0.62
CA THR A 461 31.84 36.52 -1.75
C THR A 461 30.74 37.53 -2.07
N ASP A 462 30.15 37.44 -3.25
CA ASP A 462 28.96 38.23 -3.62
C ASP A 462 27.79 37.91 -2.70
N VAL A 463 27.11 38.95 -2.20
CA VAL A 463 25.91 38.81 -1.35
C VAL A 463 24.71 39.43 -2.05
N ILE A 464 23.65 38.67 -2.26
CA ILE A 464 22.39 39.14 -2.83
C ILE A 464 21.49 39.60 -1.67
N LEU A 465 21.11 40.85 -1.67
CA LEU A 465 20.21 41.44 -0.68
C LEU A 465 18.74 41.11 -0.99
N LYS A 466 17.84 41.36 -0.01
CA LYS A 466 16.39 41.06 -0.14
C LYS A 466 15.72 41.86 -1.28
N ASP A 467 16.24 43.01 -1.65
CA ASP A 467 15.76 43.85 -2.75
C ASP A 467 16.31 43.43 -4.14
N GLY A 468 17.12 42.35 -4.19
CA GLY A 468 17.76 41.84 -5.39
C GLY A 468 19.06 42.57 -5.78
N SER A 469 19.50 43.60 -5.03
CA SER A 469 20.80 44.19 -5.24
C SER A 469 21.94 43.27 -4.81
N VAL A 470 23.13 43.47 -5.40
CA VAL A 470 24.29 42.61 -5.14
C VAL A 470 25.42 43.45 -4.57
N LEU A 471 25.84 43.09 -3.37
CA LEU A 471 27.08 43.56 -2.79
C LEU A 471 28.20 42.62 -3.30
N LYS A 472 29.22 43.20 -3.91
CA LYS A 472 30.31 42.43 -4.50
C LYS A 472 31.35 41.99 -3.48
N GLU A 473 32.03 40.84 -3.79
CA GLU A 473 33.24 40.45 -3.10
C GLU A 473 34.22 41.65 -2.95
N GLY A 474 34.84 41.78 -1.80
CA GLY A 474 35.74 42.88 -1.48
C GLY A 474 35.03 44.17 -1.03
N THR A 475 33.68 44.24 -1.00
CA THR A 475 32.97 45.40 -0.44
C THR A 475 33.24 45.50 1.05
N GLU A 476 33.68 46.67 1.51
CA GLU A 476 33.82 46.99 2.94
C GLU A 476 32.45 47.20 3.58
N VAL A 477 32.22 46.53 4.72
CA VAL A 477 30.92 46.48 5.44
C VAL A 477 31.08 46.83 6.89
N THR A 478 31.89 47.83 7.20
CA THR A 478 32.18 48.30 8.59
C THR A 478 31.07 49.20 9.12
#